data_e6b432b12e3f416f579bf69686aaa1ec
#
_entry.id   e6b432b12e3f416f579bf69686aaa1ec
#
_cell.length_a   1.000
_cell.length_b   1.000
_cell.length_c   1.000
_cell.angle_alpha   90.00
_cell.angle_beta   90.00
_cell.angle_gamma   90.00
#
_symmetry.space_group_name_H-M   'P 1'
#
loop_
_entity.id
_entity.type
_entity.pdbx_description
1 polymer ?
#
loop_
_entity_poly.entity_id
_entity_poly.type
_entity_poly.pdbx_seq_one_letter_code
_entity_poly.pdbx_strand_id
1 'polypeptide(L)'
;DRHVTVIIDVSFSDDVKIIKDFVLNEQCPFIQSKEEEGLIKFEWFIDEETKTGTLIEVFKDPISWEKLADKVIGTPVNIKFNSLFIIEKMTVLGELTDNLEEKLQAAGPMVKNYVGGIN
;
A
#
# COMPACT_ATOMS: atom_id res chain seq x y z
N ASP A 1 -18.94 -8.06 -4.63
CA ASP A 1 -18.03 -7.17 -3.93
C ASP A 1 -17.34 -6.22 -4.89
N ARG A 2 -16.97 -5.07 -4.37
CA ARG A 2 -16.30 -4.06 -5.16
C ARG A 2 -14.80 -4.08 -4.91
N HIS A 3 -14.07 -3.53 -5.86
CA HIS A 3 -12.63 -3.32 -5.70
C HIS A 3 -12.36 -2.40 -4.52
N VAL A 4 -11.20 -2.59 -3.91
CA VAL A 4 -10.68 -1.69 -2.89
C VAL A 4 -9.40 -1.06 -3.44
N THR A 5 -9.32 0.26 -3.39
CA THR A 5 -8.13 0.99 -3.78
C THR A 5 -7.51 1.62 -2.54
N VAL A 6 -6.24 1.32 -2.32
CA VAL A 6 -5.47 1.87 -1.19
C VAL A 6 -4.47 2.86 -1.75
N ILE A 7 -4.51 4.09 -1.25
CA ILE A 7 -3.59 5.15 -1.67
C ILE A 7 -2.76 5.56 -0.46
N ILE A 8 -1.46 5.31 -0.54
CA ILE A 8 -0.54 5.62 0.55
C ILE A 8 0.40 6.72 0.08
N ASP A 9 0.24 7.91 0.65
CA ASP A 9 1.12 9.04 0.39
C ASP A 9 2.23 9.03 1.42
N VAL A 10 3.47 9.11 0.96
CA VAL A 10 4.66 9.00 1.80
C VAL A 10 5.64 10.13 1.54
N SER A 11 6.53 10.35 2.50
CA SER A 11 7.73 11.16 2.32
C SER A 11 8.95 10.31 2.69
N PHE A 12 10.11 10.74 2.21
CA PHE A 12 11.36 10.07 2.52
C PHE A 12 12.51 11.07 2.54
N SER A 13 13.58 10.74 3.27
CA SER A 13 14.76 11.61 3.37
C SER A 13 15.98 11.03 2.67
N ASP A 14 16.01 9.74 2.41
CA ASP A 14 17.13 9.08 1.75
C ASP A 14 17.27 9.50 0.29
N ASP A 15 18.43 9.19 -0.29
CA ASP A 15 18.70 9.38 -1.70
C ASP A 15 17.66 8.66 -2.54
N VAL A 16 17.16 9.32 -3.59
CA VAL A 16 16.18 8.76 -4.52
C VAL A 16 16.59 7.40 -5.07
N LYS A 17 17.90 7.22 -5.33
CA LYS A 17 18.41 5.95 -5.82
C LYS A 17 18.18 4.81 -4.85
N ILE A 18 18.36 5.07 -3.55
CA ILE A 18 18.10 4.07 -2.49
C ILE A 18 16.63 3.69 -2.48
N ILE A 19 15.77 4.69 -2.61
CA ILE A 19 14.32 4.48 -2.62
C ILE A 19 13.88 3.65 -3.84
N LYS A 20 14.37 4.02 -5.02
CA LYS A 20 14.07 3.27 -6.24
C LYS A 20 14.58 1.83 -6.18
N ASP A 21 15.78 1.64 -5.63
CA ASP A 21 16.35 0.31 -5.48
C ASP A 21 15.49 -0.55 -4.57
N PHE A 22 15.06 -0.01 -3.44
CA PHE A 22 14.15 -0.74 -2.54
C PHE A 22 12.86 -1.14 -3.24
N VAL A 23 12.20 -0.19 -3.91
CA VAL A 23 10.93 -0.44 -4.59
C VAL A 23 11.07 -1.51 -5.67
N LEU A 24 12.07 -1.35 -6.54
CA LEU A 24 12.21 -2.20 -7.73
C LEU A 24 12.85 -3.55 -7.44
N ASN A 25 13.80 -3.62 -6.51
CA ASN A 25 14.59 -4.81 -6.30
C ASN A 25 14.26 -5.58 -5.01
N GLU A 26 13.50 -4.97 -4.10
CA GLU A 26 13.13 -5.62 -2.85
C GLU A 26 11.62 -5.74 -2.69
N GLN A 27 10.90 -4.63 -2.66
CA GLN A 27 9.47 -4.66 -2.35
C GLN A 27 8.61 -5.29 -3.45
N CYS A 28 8.74 -4.83 -4.69
CA CYS A 28 7.94 -5.38 -5.78
C CYS A 28 8.15 -6.88 -5.99
N PRO A 29 9.40 -7.38 -6.03
CA PRO A 29 9.62 -8.83 -6.11
C PRO A 29 9.04 -9.58 -4.92
N PHE A 30 9.14 -9.02 -3.72
CA PHE A 30 8.59 -9.64 -2.51
C PHE A 30 7.06 -9.76 -2.60
N ILE A 31 6.38 -8.67 -2.96
CA ILE A 31 4.92 -8.66 -3.12
C ILE A 31 4.50 -9.68 -4.18
N GLN A 32 5.19 -9.69 -5.31
CA GLN A 32 4.90 -10.63 -6.40
C GLN A 32 5.07 -12.08 -5.93
N SER A 33 6.04 -12.36 -5.09
CA SER A 33 6.29 -13.71 -4.57
C SER A 33 5.15 -14.25 -3.70
N LYS A 34 4.29 -13.38 -3.20
CA LYS A 34 3.16 -13.79 -2.36
C LYS A 34 2.00 -14.36 -3.16
N GLU A 35 2.00 -14.14 -4.47
CA GLU A 35 1.02 -14.74 -5.39
C GLU A 35 -0.42 -14.51 -4.97
N GLU A 36 -0.73 -13.29 -4.51
CA GLU A 36 -2.11 -12.95 -4.16
C GLU A 36 -2.92 -12.66 -5.42
N GLU A 37 -3.79 -13.58 -5.79
CA GLU A 37 -4.59 -13.50 -7.02
C GLU A 37 -5.52 -12.30 -7.05
N GLY A 38 -5.94 -11.80 -5.89
CA GLY A 38 -6.82 -10.65 -5.80
C GLY A 38 -6.12 -9.30 -5.92
N LEU A 39 -4.79 -9.28 -5.97
CA LEU A 39 -4.04 -8.04 -6.19
C LEU A 39 -4.08 -7.69 -7.68
N ILE A 40 -4.68 -6.54 -8.00
CA ILE A 40 -4.83 -6.08 -9.38
C ILE A 40 -3.70 -5.13 -9.76
N LYS A 41 -3.33 -4.20 -8.86
CA LYS A 41 -2.26 -3.23 -9.08
C LYS A 41 -1.46 -3.01 -7.81
N PHE A 42 -0.17 -2.79 -7.99
CA PHE A 42 0.75 -2.36 -6.95
C PHE A 42 1.74 -1.45 -7.65
N GLU A 43 1.50 -0.13 -7.58
CA GLU A 43 2.26 0.84 -8.39
C GLU A 43 2.74 2.01 -7.56
N TRP A 44 3.98 2.42 -7.84
CA TRP A 44 4.63 3.55 -7.20
C TRP A 44 4.79 4.74 -8.14
N PHE A 45 4.60 5.93 -7.59
CA PHE A 45 4.86 7.19 -8.26
C PHE A 45 5.68 8.07 -7.32
N ILE A 46 6.77 8.67 -7.80
CA ILE A 46 7.70 9.43 -6.95
C ILE A 46 7.95 10.80 -7.54
N ASP A 47 7.92 11.83 -6.69
CA ASP A 47 8.40 13.17 -7.01
C ASP A 47 9.79 13.31 -6.39
N GLU A 48 10.82 13.37 -7.24
CA GLU A 48 12.21 13.39 -6.78
C GLU A 48 12.60 14.70 -6.11
N GLU A 49 12.02 15.81 -6.54
CA GLU A 49 12.33 17.12 -5.96
C GLU A 49 11.81 17.26 -4.54
N THR A 50 10.56 16.89 -4.32
CA THR A 50 9.93 17.02 -3.01
C THR A 50 10.21 15.82 -2.09
N LYS A 51 10.80 14.77 -2.63
CA LYS A 51 11.03 13.50 -1.92
C LYS A 51 9.73 12.98 -1.30
N THR A 52 8.72 12.90 -2.15
CA THR A 52 7.42 12.33 -1.79
C THR A 52 7.07 11.23 -2.77
N GLY A 53 6.18 10.35 -2.38
CA GLY A 53 5.72 9.28 -3.24
C GLY A 53 4.30 8.89 -2.94
N THR A 54 3.72 8.16 -3.87
CA THR A 54 2.38 7.60 -3.71
C THR A 54 2.41 6.16 -4.18
N LEU A 55 1.99 5.28 -3.29
CA LEU A 55 1.79 3.86 -3.61
C LEU A 55 0.30 3.65 -3.80
N ILE A 56 -0.06 3.04 -4.92
CA ILE A 56 -1.45 2.68 -5.21
C ILE A 56 -1.54 1.17 -5.27
N GLU A 57 -2.42 0.61 -4.43
CA GLU A 57 -2.72 -0.82 -4.43
C GLU A 57 -4.20 -0.99 -4.75
N VAL A 58 -4.52 -1.88 -5.67
CA VAL A 58 -5.91 -2.19 -6.02
C VAL A 58 -6.14 -3.67 -5.82
N PHE A 59 -7.16 -4.01 -5.06
CA PHE A 59 -7.56 -5.39 -4.80
C PHE A 59 -8.97 -5.64 -5.32
N LYS A 60 -9.25 -6.86 -5.74
CA LYS A 60 -10.58 -7.23 -6.24
C LYS A 60 -11.66 -7.15 -5.14
N ASP A 61 -11.27 -7.33 -3.89
CA ASP A 61 -12.17 -7.26 -2.74
C ASP A 61 -11.37 -7.06 -1.43
N PRO A 62 -12.03 -6.73 -0.32
CA PRO A 62 -11.36 -6.51 0.97
C PRO A 62 -10.64 -7.74 1.51
N ILE A 63 -11.15 -8.93 1.24
CA ILE A 63 -10.55 -10.18 1.73
C ILE A 63 -9.19 -10.41 1.07
N SER A 64 -9.06 -10.10 -0.22
CA SER A 64 -7.79 -10.23 -0.93
C SER A 64 -6.73 -9.31 -0.33
N TRP A 65 -7.12 -8.09 0.03
CA TRP A 65 -6.22 -7.16 0.71
C TRP A 65 -5.78 -7.71 2.07
N GLU A 66 -6.74 -8.21 2.86
CA GLU A 66 -6.43 -8.80 4.15
C GLU A 66 -5.44 -9.96 4.03
N LYS A 67 -5.63 -10.84 3.05
CA LYS A 67 -4.73 -11.98 2.82
C LYS A 67 -3.31 -11.52 2.52
N LEU A 68 -3.16 -10.51 1.67
CA LEU A 68 -1.82 -9.98 1.37
C LEU A 68 -1.23 -9.30 2.59
N ALA A 69 -2.00 -8.49 3.30
CA ALA A 69 -1.54 -7.81 4.50
C ALA A 69 -1.02 -8.80 5.55
N ASP A 70 -1.73 -9.92 5.73
CA ASP A 70 -1.31 -10.97 6.67
C ASP A 70 0.03 -11.60 6.29
N LYS A 71 0.36 -11.63 5.00
CA LYS A 71 1.63 -12.18 4.51
C LYS A 71 2.77 -11.16 4.54
N VAL A 72 2.47 -9.88 4.64
CA VAL A 72 3.43 -8.78 4.46
C VAL A 72 3.77 -8.07 5.77
N ILE A 73 2.75 -7.74 6.56
CA ILE A 73 2.94 -6.95 7.79
C ILE A 73 3.87 -7.68 8.75
N GLY A 74 4.90 -6.97 9.23
CA GLY A 74 5.88 -7.51 10.17
C GLY A 74 7.04 -8.26 9.53
N THR A 75 7.03 -8.45 8.22
CA THR A 75 8.16 -9.07 7.52
C THR A 75 9.34 -8.10 7.39
N PRO A 76 10.56 -8.60 7.13
CA PRO A 76 11.72 -7.72 6.96
C PRO A 76 11.53 -6.63 5.90
N VAL A 77 10.86 -6.94 4.78
CA VAL A 77 10.57 -5.94 3.74
C VAL A 77 9.62 -4.86 4.26
N ASN A 78 8.60 -5.25 5.01
CA ASN A 78 7.66 -4.29 5.59
C ASN A 78 8.35 -3.40 6.64
N ILE A 79 9.21 -4.00 7.47
CA ILE A 79 10.00 -3.25 8.46
C ILE A 79 10.91 -2.24 7.76
N LYS A 80 11.56 -2.66 6.67
CA LYS A 80 12.43 -1.75 5.89
C LYS A 80 11.62 -0.63 5.25
N PHE A 81 10.44 -0.94 4.71
CA PHE A 81 9.53 0.07 4.19
C PHE A 81 9.25 1.14 5.26
N ASN A 82 8.91 0.72 6.46
CA ASN A 82 8.62 1.65 7.55
C ASN A 82 9.84 2.45 8.01
N SER A 83 11.05 1.95 7.77
CA SER A 83 12.28 2.67 8.10
C SER A 83 12.65 3.72 7.03
N LEU A 84 12.27 3.47 5.78
CA LEU A 84 12.60 4.38 4.66
C LEU A 84 11.55 5.45 4.43
N PHE A 85 10.29 5.15 4.74
CA PHE A 85 9.17 6.04 4.43
C PHE A 85 8.42 6.46 5.68
N ILE A 86 7.92 7.70 5.64
CA ILE A 86 6.94 8.20 6.59
C ILE A 86 5.59 8.20 5.85
N ILE A 87 4.61 7.50 6.41
CA ILE A 87 3.26 7.53 5.86
C ILE A 87 2.61 8.84 6.28
N GLU A 88 2.40 9.73 5.32
CA GLU A 88 1.77 11.02 5.56
C GLU A 88 0.25 10.90 5.56
N LYS A 89 -0.28 10.01 4.73
CA LYS A 89 -1.72 9.84 4.56
C LYS A 89 -2.00 8.48 3.96
N MET A 90 -3.02 7.80 4.48
CA MET A 90 -3.54 6.57 3.88
C MET A 90 -5.02 6.77 3.59
N THR A 91 -5.41 6.58 2.33
CA THR A 91 -6.81 6.67 1.90
C THR A 91 -7.26 5.31 1.40
N VAL A 92 -8.41 4.87 1.88
CA VAL A 92 -9.03 3.61 1.46
C VAL A 92 -10.32 3.94 0.72
N LEU A 93 -10.36 3.57 -0.56
CA LEU A 93 -11.56 3.73 -1.38
C LEU A 93 -12.25 2.38 -1.46
N GLY A 94 -13.26 2.18 -0.60
CA GLY A 94 -13.95 0.92 -0.46
C GLY A 94 -14.10 0.52 0.99
N GLU A 95 -14.10 -0.78 1.25
CA GLU A 95 -14.34 -1.32 2.59
C GLU A 95 -13.11 -1.98 3.19
N LEU A 96 -13.03 -1.92 4.52
CA LEU A 96 -12.05 -2.64 5.32
C LEU A 96 -12.73 -3.82 5.98
N THR A 97 -12.01 -4.93 6.15
CA THR A 97 -12.43 -5.96 7.10
C THR A 97 -12.12 -5.48 8.52
N ASP A 98 -12.79 -6.04 9.52
CA ASP A 98 -12.54 -5.70 10.92
C ASP A 98 -11.08 -5.95 11.30
N ASN A 99 -10.51 -7.04 10.80
CA ASN A 99 -9.11 -7.39 11.05
C ASN A 99 -8.15 -6.35 10.47
N LEU A 100 -8.40 -5.88 9.25
CA LEU A 100 -7.59 -4.82 8.65
C LEU A 100 -7.72 -3.50 9.40
N GLU A 101 -8.93 -3.15 9.80
CA GLU A 101 -9.17 -1.93 10.55
C GLU A 101 -8.32 -1.90 11.82
N GLU A 102 -8.29 -3.02 12.54
CA GLU A 102 -7.48 -3.15 13.74
C GLU A 102 -5.98 -3.03 13.44
N LYS A 103 -5.50 -3.75 12.42
CA LYS A 103 -4.09 -3.75 12.04
C LYS A 103 -3.59 -2.41 11.55
N LEU A 104 -4.45 -1.62 10.92
CA LEU A 104 -4.08 -0.35 10.29
C LEU A 104 -4.36 0.87 11.15
N GLN A 105 -4.83 0.68 12.37
CA GLN A 105 -5.18 1.78 13.27
C GLN A 105 -4.07 2.84 13.41
N ALA A 106 -2.82 2.39 13.54
CA ALA A 106 -1.68 3.28 13.71
C ALA A 106 -1.45 4.19 12.49
N ALA A 107 -1.83 3.74 11.30
CA ALA A 107 -1.69 4.52 10.08
C ALA A 107 -2.84 5.54 9.90
N GLY A 108 -3.89 5.44 10.69
CA GLY A 108 -5.03 6.35 10.65
C GLY A 108 -5.72 6.45 9.29
N PRO A 109 -6.10 5.33 8.67
CA PRO A 109 -6.65 5.38 7.32
C PRO A 109 -7.96 6.16 7.26
N MET A 110 -8.09 6.95 6.19
CA MET A 110 -9.34 7.63 5.87
C MET A 110 -10.12 6.74 4.90
N VAL A 111 -11.26 6.25 5.34
CA VAL A 111 -12.08 5.32 4.55
C VAL A 111 -13.21 6.09 3.88
N LYS A 112 -13.31 5.93 2.56
CA LYS A 112 -14.38 6.54 1.76
C LYS A 112 -15.15 5.46 1.05
N ASN A 113 -16.44 5.39 1.31
CA ASN A 113 -17.30 4.36 0.77
C ASN A 113 -17.77 4.69 -0.64
N TYR A 114 -18.00 3.66 -1.43
CA TYR A 114 -18.50 3.81 -2.79
C TYR A 114 -19.90 4.46 -2.79
N VAL A 115 -20.08 5.44 -3.66
CA VAL A 115 -21.37 6.10 -3.86
C VAL A 115 -21.95 5.73 -5.23
N GLY A 116 -21.13 5.81 -6.27
CA GLY A 116 -21.57 5.59 -7.63
C GLY A 116 -20.57 6.12 -8.61
N GLY A 117 -20.76 5.79 -9.88
CA GLY A 117 -19.88 6.25 -10.93
C GLY A 117 -20.30 5.68 -12.28
N ILE A 118 -19.43 5.84 -13.25
CA ILE A 118 -19.61 5.28 -14.61
C ILE A 118 -18.48 4.30 -14.85
N ASN A 119 -18.82 3.07 -15.21
CA ASN A 119 -17.86 2.01 -15.47
C ASN A 119 -17.74 1.71 -16.95
#